data_ffea683591fbba052f11c7f4758c0ef5
#
_entry.id   ffea683591fbba052f11c7f4758c0ef5
#
_cell.length_a   1.000
_cell.length_b   1.000
_cell.length_c   1.000
_cell.angle_alpha   90.00
_cell.angle_beta   90.00
_cell.angle_gamma   90.00
#
_symmetry.space_group_name_H-M   'P 1'
#
loop_
_entity.id
_entity.type
_entity.pdbx_description
1 polymer ?
#
loop_
_entity_poly.entity_id
_entity_poly.type
_entity_poly.pdbx_seq_one_letter_code
_entity_poly.pdbx_strand_id
1 'polypeptide(L)'
;MEHCRRLSVYWGAAFGVKTFFSKNKDWQLLSCTPNPRATVLERCTFKHRRASLLLVADAYQGKEISQTTWDFLEAAAGKPGEKLKAGDVQFHTGGSADLVVYIGHNGLMDFRLPSHPKRRDDRQRRAIILACASKNYFAPALQQSGATPLLWTTNLMAPEAYVLSAAIDGWIKKEPDEQIRLRAADAYNKYQNCGVRAARSLFATGW
;
A
#
# COMPACT_ATOMS: atom_id res chain seq x y z
N MET A 1 7.99 -17.90 22.00
CA MET A 1 8.07 -17.43 20.60
C MET A 1 6.72 -16.99 19.99
N GLU A 2 5.59 -17.10 20.71
CA GLU A 2 4.25 -16.67 20.20
C GLU A 2 3.97 -15.17 20.36
N HIS A 3 4.66 -14.47 21.23
CA HIS A 3 4.39 -13.06 21.53
C HIS A 3 4.83 -12.08 20.42
N CYS A 4 5.75 -12.49 19.56
CA CYS A 4 6.26 -11.66 18.45
C CYS A 4 5.33 -11.59 17.24
N ARG A 5 4.34 -12.50 17.13
CA ARG A 5 3.39 -12.53 15.98
C ARG A 5 2.30 -11.46 16.02
N ARG A 6 2.08 -10.81 17.19
CA ARG A 6 1.01 -9.81 17.37
C ARG A 6 1.45 -8.36 17.18
N LEU A 7 2.72 -8.10 16.99
CA LEU A 7 3.29 -6.76 16.95
C LEU A 7 4.02 -6.45 15.60
N SER A 8 3.40 -6.76 14.48
CA SER A 8 3.81 -6.08 13.25
C SER A 8 3.43 -4.61 13.38
N VAL A 9 4.41 -3.74 13.47
CA VAL A 9 4.25 -2.27 13.60
C VAL A 9 3.32 -1.73 12.49
N TYR A 10 3.34 -2.35 11.32
CA TYR A 10 2.59 -1.93 10.14
C TYR A 10 1.25 -2.64 9.94
N TRP A 11 0.92 -3.63 10.75
CA TRP A 11 -0.29 -4.44 10.60
C TRP A 11 -1.23 -4.35 11.79
N GLY A 12 -0.81 -4.82 12.95
CA GLY A 12 -1.65 -5.01 14.12
C GLY A 12 -1.50 -3.92 15.19
N ALA A 13 -0.52 -3.01 15.07
CA ALA A 13 -0.39 -1.87 15.98
C ALA A 13 -1.53 -0.85 15.75
N ALA A 14 -1.66 0.13 16.65
CA ALA A 14 -2.77 1.09 16.64
C ALA A 14 -3.02 1.75 15.28
N PHE A 15 -1.97 2.06 14.54
CA PHE A 15 -2.00 2.69 13.21
C PHE A 15 -1.60 1.72 12.10
N GLY A 16 -1.52 0.43 12.39
CA GLY A 16 -1.34 -0.61 11.38
C GLY A 16 -2.57 -0.78 10.51
N VAL A 17 -2.39 -1.30 9.29
CA VAL A 17 -3.44 -1.39 8.27
C VAL A 17 -4.68 -2.13 8.79
N LYS A 18 -4.52 -3.32 9.36
CA LYS A 18 -5.64 -4.10 9.91
C LYS A 18 -6.41 -3.32 10.96
N THR A 19 -5.70 -2.83 11.99
CA THR A 19 -6.33 -2.17 13.13
C THR A 19 -7.00 -0.87 12.73
N PHE A 20 -6.32 -0.06 11.91
CA PHE A 20 -6.83 1.24 11.50
C PHE A 20 -8.10 1.12 10.63
N PHE A 21 -8.06 0.29 9.58
CA PHE A 21 -9.20 0.12 8.69
C PHE A 21 -10.37 -0.61 9.38
N SER A 22 -10.11 -1.54 10.32
CA SER A 22 -11.17 -2.18 11.10
C SER A 22 -11.94 -1.21 12.01
N LYS A 23 -11.26 -0.15 12.49
CA LYS A 23 -11.87 0.88 13.35
C LYS A 23 -12.45 2.06 12.56
N ASN A 24 -12.12 2.18 11.28
CA ASN A 24 -12.59 3.29 10.45
C ASN A 24 -14.04 3.07 10.05
N LYS A 25 -14.90 4.06 10.38
CA LYS A 25 -16.35 4.00 10.16
C LYS A 25 -16.77 3.92 8.68
N ASP A 26 -15.90 4.33 7.75
CA ASP A 26 -16.18 4.29 6.32
C ASP A 26 -15.88 2.93 5.71
N TRP A 27 -15.27 2.02 6.47
CA TRP A 27 -14.90 0.69 6.04
C TRP A 27 -15.60 -0.40 6.83
N GLN A 28 -15.77 -1.54 6.20
CA GLN A 28 -16.27 -2.78 6.79
C GLN A 28 -15.26 -3.88 6.56
N LEU A 29 -14.78 -4.49 7.62
CA LEU A 29 -14.00 -5.72 7.52
C LEU A 29 -14.94 -6.85 7.08
N LEU A 30 -14.61 -7.50 5.97
CA LEU A 30 -15.37 -8.64 5.45
C LEU A 30 -14.79 -9.97 5.94
N SER A 31 -13.47 -10.12 5.85
CA SER A 31 -12.78 -11.35 6.26
C SER A 31 -11.33 -11.09 6.59
N CYS A 32 -10.76 -11.93 7.45
CA CYS A 32 -9.31 -12.11 7.59
C CYS A 32 -8.99 -13.60 7.53
N THR A 33 -8.05 -13.98 6.67
CA THR A 33 -7.58 -15.34 6.48
C THR A 33 -6.14 -15.44 6.97
N PRO A 34 -5.83 -16.27 7.97
CA PRO A 34 -4.47 -16.50 8.41
C PRO A 34 -3.72 -17.37 7.39
N ASN A 35 -2.44 -17.08 7.21
CA ASN A 35 -1.51 -17.84 6.36
C ASN A 35 -2.07 -18.20 4.97
N PRO A 36 -2.61 -17.23 4.18
CA PRO A 36 -3.17 -17.52 2.85
C PRO A 36 -2.08 -18.03 1.88
N ARG A 37 -0.81 -17.67 2.13
CA ARG A 37 0.40 -18.13 1.42
C ARG A 37 1.54 -18.27 2.42
N ALA A 38 2.58 -19.03 2.05
CA ALA A 38 3.74 -19.28 2.92
C ALA A 38 4.46 -17.99 3.38
N THR A 39 4.47 -16.94 2.57
CA THR A 39 5.12 -15.65 2.85
C THR A 39 4.20 -14.64 3.52
N VAL A 40 2.90 -14.90 3.60
CA VAL A 40 1.87 -13.99 4.10
C VAL A 40 1.26 -14.53 5.40
N LEU A 41 1.40 -13.78 6.48
CA LEU A 41 0.88 -14.15 7.81
C LEU A 41 -0.63 -14.04 7.90
N GLU A 42 -1.19 -13.04 7.25
CA GLU A 42 -2.64 -12.79 7.27
C GLU A 42 -3.04 -11.95 6.06
N ARG A 43 -4.21 -12.23 5.50
CA ARG A 43 -4.87 -11.41 4.50
C ARG A 43 -6.19 -10.92 5.05
N CYS A 44 -6.45 -9.61 4.99
CA CYS A 44 -7.75 -9.04 5.31
C CYS A 44 -8.37 -8.35 4.09
N THR A 45 -9.67 -8.52 3.95
CA THR A 45 -10.48 -7.87 2.90
C THR A 45 -11.45 -6.90 3.55
N PHE A 46 -11.43 -5.66 3.07
CA PHE A 46 -12.32 -4.60 3.51
C PHE A 46 -13.17 -4.09 2.35
N LYS A 47 -14.40 -3.69 2.64
CA LYS A 47 -15.30 -3.03 1.70
C LYS A 47 -15.56 -1.60 2.17
N HIS A 48 -15.41 -0.64 1.27
CA HIS A 48 -15.83 0.73 1.57
C HIS A 48 -17.37 0.81 1.60
N ARG A 49 -17.93 1.48 2.62
CA ARG A 49 -19.38 1.46 2.85
C ARG A 49 -20.17 2.28 1.83
N ARG A 50 -19.54 3.32 1.26
CA ARG A 50 -20.22 4.28 0.36
C ARG A 50 -19.68 4.27 -1.08
N ALA A 51 -18.53 3.67 -1.32
CA ALA A 51 -17.93 3.54 -2.65
C ALA A 51 -17.87 2.07 -3.08
N SER A 52 -17.94 1.80 -4.37
CA SER A 52 -17.70 0.47 -4.93
C SER A 52 -16.21 0.14 -4.93
N LEU A 53 -15.64 -0.08 -3.74
CA LEU A 53 -14.22 -0.32 -3.54
C LEU A 53 -13.98 -1.45 -2.55
N LEU A 54 -13.09 -2.36 -2.92
CA LEU A 54 -12.53 -3.40 -2.06
C LEU A 54 -11.06 -3.11 -1.82
N LEU A 55 -10.62 -3.21 -0.58
CA LEU A 55 -9.22 -3.18 -0.18
C LEU A 55 -8.82 -4.58 0.29
N VAL A 56 -7.86 -5.20 -0.38
CA VAL A 56 -7.23 -6.45 0.07
C VAL A 56 -5.84 -6.12 0.57
N ALA A 57 -5.55 -6.47 1.80
CA ALA A 57 -4.29 -6.19 2.45
C ALA A 57 -3.64 -7.49 2.94
N ASP A 58 -2.39 -7.71 2.55
CA ASP A 58 -1.55 -8.84 2.93
C ASP A 58 -0.47 -8.40 3.91
N ALA A 59 -0.41 -9.07 5.07
CA ALA A 59 0.68 -8.93 6.03
C ALA A 59 1.78 -9.94 5.73
N TYR A 60 2.86 -9.50 5.13
CA TYR A 60 4.01 -10.36 4.87
C TYR A 60 4.85 -10.60 6.13
N GLN A 61 5.54 -11.74 6.18
CA GLN A 61 6.57 -11.98 7.18
C GLN A 61 7.74 -11.00 6.95
N GLY A 62 8.27 -10.38 8.00
CA GLY A 62 9.34 -9.37 7.88
C GLY A 62 10.60 -9.90 7.18
N LYS A 63 10.96 -11.17 7.39
CA LYS A 63 12.09 -11.82 6.70
C LYS A 63 11.89 -11.97 5.19
N GLU A 64 10.66 -11.89 4.70
CA GLU A 64 10.28 -12.04 3.29
C GLU A 64 10.20 -10.68 2.56
N ILE A 65 10.92 -9.68 3.04
CA ILE A 65 10.90 -8.32 2.49
C ILE A 65 11.26 -8.26 1.00
N SER A 66 12.18 -9.11 0.56
CA SER A 66 12.56 -9.23 -0.86
C SER A 66 11.39 -9.74 -1.71
N GLN A 67 10.70 -10.77 -1.24
CA GLN A 67 9.51 -11.31 -1.90
C GLN A 67 8.35 -10.30 -1.88
N THR A 68 8.16 -9.59 -0.76
CA THR A 68 7.14 -8.54 -0.64
C THR A 68 7.34 -7.44 -1.68
N THR A 69 8.58 -6.98 -1.82
CA THR A 69 8.95 -5.95 -2.81
C THR A 69 8.73 -6.45 -4.23
N TRP A 70 9.13 -7.70 -4.51
CA TRP A 70 8.93 -8.34 -5.80
C TRP A 70 7.45 -8.49 -6.15
N ASP A 71 6.63 -9.02 -5.23
CA ASP A 71 5.19 -9.21 -5.43
C ASP A 71 4.45 -7.89 -5.70
N PHE A 72 4.83 -6.82 -4.99
CA PHE A 72 4.30 -5.48 -5.25
C PHE A 72 4.63 -5.01 -6.67
N LEU A 73 5.88 -5.14 -7.11
CA LEU A 73 6.31 -4.72 -8.44
C LEU A 73 5.69 -5.60 -9.55
N GLU A 74 5.54 -6.90 -9.32
CA GLU A 74 4.81 -7.80 -10.22
C GLU A 74 3.33 -7.39 -10.36
N ALA A 75 2.68 -7.01 -9.25
CA ALA A 75 1.32 -6.48 -9.28
C ALA A 75 1.25 -5.14 -10.04
N ALA A 76 2.20 -4.24 -9.80
CA ALA A 76 2.32 -2.98 -10.54
C ALA A 76 2.51 -3.22 -12.05
N ALA A 77 3.26 -4.28 -12.42
CA ALA A 77 3.49 -4.69 -13.79
C ALA A 77 2.30 -5.42 -14.45
N GLY A 78 1.23 -5.72 -13.70
CA GLY A 78 0.03 -6.33 -14.26
C GLY A 78 -0.08 -7.83 -14.06
N LYS A 79 0.76 -8.45 -13.22
CA LYS A 79 0.60 -9.87 -12.90
C LYS A 79 -0.68 -10.08 -12.07
N PRO A 80 -1.69 -10.81 -12.59
CA PRO A 80 -2.89 -11.12 -11.83
C PRO A 80 -2.54 -11.86 -10.55
N GLY A 81 -3.21 -11.50 -9.46
CA GLY A 81 -3.14 -12.22 -8.21
C GLY A 81 -4.22 -13.29 -8.10
N GLU A 82 -4.49 -13.70 -6.88
CA GLU A 82 -5.48 -14.73 -6.59
C GLU A 82 -6.91 -14.25 -6.90
N LYS A 83 -7.75 -15.19 -7.31
CA LYS A 83 -9.19 -14.98 -7.43
C LYS A 83 -9.82 -15.09 -6.04
N LEU A 84 -10.47 -14.04 -5.59
CA LEU A 84 -11.15 -13.97 -4.30
C LEU A 84 -12.65 -13.76 -4.49
N LYS A 85 -13.41 -13.97 -3.40
CA LYS A 85 -14.86 -13.73 -3.33
C LYS A 85 -15.17 -12.85 -2.12
N ALA A 86 -15.99 -11.82 -2.33
CA ALA A 86 -16.52 -10.97 -1.27
C ALA A 86 -18.04 -10.88 -1.42
N GLY A 87 -18.80 -11.64 -0.62
CA GLY A 87 -20.21 -11.88 -0.87
C GLY A 87 -20.40 -12.60 -2.22
N ASP A 88 -21.22 -12.05 -3.11
CA ASP A 88 -21.45 -12.60 -4.45
C ASP A 88 -20.48 -12.08 -5.52
N VAL A 89 -19.62 -11.12 -5.16
CA VAL A 89 -18.66 -10.52 -6.09
C VAL A 89 -17.38 -11.34 -6.12
N GLN A 90 -17.01 -11.80 -7.32
CA GLN A 90 -15.70 -12.40 -7.60
C GLN A 90 -14.77 -11.35 -8.20
N PHE A 91 -13.51 -11.33 -7.76
CA PHE A 91 -12.50 -10.41 -8.25
C PHE A 91 -11.10 -11.02 -8.16
N HIS A 92 -10.15 -10.45 -8.88
CA HIS A 92 -8.74 -10.81 -8.81
C HIS A 92 -7.95 -9.72 -8.07
N THR A 93 -6.97 -10.13 -7.29
CA THR A 93 -6.00 -9.25 -6.62
C THR A 93 -4.79 -8.94 -7.52
N GLY A 94 -3.75 -8.39 -6.93
CA GLY A 94 -2.51 -8.10 -7.64
C GLY A 94 -2.69 -7.12 -8.77
N GLY A 95 -2.15 -7.44 -9.94
CA GLY A 95 -2.21 -6.57 -11.13
C GLY A 95 -3.59 -6.39 -11.74
N SER A 96 -4.63 -7.05 -11.22
CA SER A 96 -6.01 -6.75 -11.60
C SER A 96 -6.59 -5.55 -10.85
N ALA A 97 -5.91 -5.03 -9.82
CA ALA A 97 -6.32 -3.83 -9.10
C ALA A 97 -6.01 -2.55 -9.89
N ASP A 98 -6.82 -1.50 -9.66
CA ASP A 98 -6.59 -0.15 -10.22
C ASP A 98 -5.52 0.61 -9.44
N LEU A 99 -5.40 0.29 -8.14
CA LEU A 99 -4.43 0.88 -7.22
C LEU A 99 -3.67 -0.23 -6.51
N VAL A 100 -2.34 -0.23 -6.64
CA VAL A 100 -1.45 -1.13 -5.90
C VAL A 100 -0.71 -0.34 -4.83
N VAL A 101 -0.54 -0.96 -3.65
CA VAL A 101 0.01 -0.26 -2.48
C VAL A 101 1.13 -1.07 -1.84
N TYR A 102 2.24 -0.40 -1.55
CA TYR A 102 3.30 -0.88 -0.67
C TYR A 102 3.35 0.01 0.57
N ILE A 103 3.29 -0.60 1.75
CA ILE A 103 3.36 0.10 3.03
C ILE A 103 4.25 -0.68 4.00
N GLY A 104 5.37 -0.10 4.39
CA GLY A 104 6.33 -0.76 5.28
C GLY A 104 7.76 -0.28 5.12
N HIS A 105 8.70 -1.11 5.57
CA HIS A 105 10.12 -0.87 5.41
C HIS A 105 10.50 -0.86 3.93
N ASN A 106 11.40 0.04 3.53
CA ASN A 106 11.95 0.07 2.18
C ASN A 106 13.09 -0.95 2.04
N GLY A 107 12.75 -2.17 1.61
CA GLY A 107 13.75 -3.22 1.43
C GLY A 107 14.82 -2.90 0.38
N LEU A 108 14.52 -2.03 -0.60
CA LEU A 108 15.50 -1.62 -1.61
C LEU A 108 16.64 -0.74 -1.06
N MET A 109 16.56 -0.33 0.22
CA MET A 109 17.68 0.27 0.94
C MET A 109 18.70 -0.81 1.36
N ASP A 110 18.28 -2.07 1.53
CA ASP A 110 19.09 -3.16 2.08
C ASP A 110 19.58 -4.14 1.00
N PHE A 111 18.82 -4.28 -0.10
CA PHE A 111 19.16 -5.20 -1.19
C PHE A 111 18.83 -4.61 -2.57
N ARG A 112 19.33 -5.28 -3.60
CA ARG A 112 18.97 -4.99 -5.00
C ARG A 112 18.19 -6.14 -5.58
N LEU A 113 17.18 -5.80 -6.40
CA LEU A 113 16.47 -6.81 -7.17
C LEU A 113 17.34 -7.29 -8.35
N PRO A 114 17.29 -8.59 -8.69
CA PRO A 114 18.05 -9.13 -9.83
C PRO A 114 17.56 -8.57 -11.17
N SER A 115 16.31 -8.15 -11.24
CA SER A 115 15.67 -7.54 -12.40
C SER A 115 14.44 -6.74 -11.96
N HIS A 116 13.83 -6.00 -12.88
CA HIS A 116 12.58 -5.31 -12.62
C HIS A 116 11.45 -5.93 -13.46
N PRO A 117 10.26 -6.21 -12.88
CA PRO A 117 9.11 -6.69 -13.63
C PRO A 117 8.71 -5.70 -14.72
N LYS A 118 8.53 -6.20 -15.94
CA LYS A 118 8.10 -5.42 -17.09
C LYS A 118 6.59 -5.41 -17.21
N ARG A 119 6.04 -4.30 -17.68
CA ARG A 119 4.62 -4.14 -17.99
C ARG A 119 4.10 -5.32 -18.82
N ARG A 120 2.95 -5.89 -18.41
CA ARG A 120 2.35 -7.10 -18.99
C ARG A 120 1.09 -6.82 -19.83
N ASP A 121 0.46 -5.67 -19.63
CA ASP A 121 -0.78 -5.28 -20.32
C ASP A 121 -0.87 -3.75 -20.45
N ASP A 122 -1.92 -3.26 -21.12
CA ASP A 122 -2.14 -1.83 -21.36
C ASP A 122 -2.97 -1.13 -20.28
N ARG A 123 -3.36 -1.84 -19.22
CA ARG A 123 -4.12 -1.26 -18.14
C ARG A 123 -3.28 -0.22 -17.39
N GLN A 124 -3.89 0.95 -17.15
CA GLN A 124 -3.28 2.00 -16.34
C GLN A 124 -3.49 1.67 -14.86
N ARG A 125 -2.41 1.53 -14.12
CA ARG A 125 -2.42 1.30 -12.67
C ARG A 125 -1.79 2.47 -11.96
N ARG A 126 -2.34 2.79 -10.79
CA ARG A 126 -1.74 3.76 -9.89
C ARG A 126 -1.00 3.01 -8.78
N ALA A 127 0.07 3.62 -8.26
CA ALA A 127 0.85 3.06 -7.17
C ALA A 127 0.99 4.03 -6.01
N ILE A 128 0.79 3.54 -4.78
CA ILE A 128 1.14 4.24 -3.54
C ILE A 128 2.28 3.48 -2.87
N ILE A 129 3.37 4.17 -2.52
CA ILE A 129 4.54 3.55 -1.90
C ILE A 129 4.91 4.33 -0.63
N LEU A 130 4.38 3.88 0.50
CA LEU A 130 4.62 4.45 1.83
C LEU A 130 5.77 3.70 2.49
N ALA A 131 6.98 4.08 2.12
CA ALA A 131 8.25 3.52 2.61
C ALA A 131 9.32 4.62 2.60
N CYS A 132 10.36 4.50 3.40
CA CYS A 132 11.43 5.51 3.48
C CYS A 132 12.04 5.80 2.11
N ALA A 133 12.12 7.07 1.71
CA ALA A 133 12.74 7.56 0.47
C ALA A 133 12.30 6.76 -0.80
N SER A 134 11.03 6.33 -0.82
CA SER A 134 10.54 5.37 -1.82
C SER A 134 10.66 5.89 -3.25
N LYS A 135 10.53 7.20 -3.49
CA LYS A 135 10.72 7.79 -4.83
C LYS A 135 12.09 7.44 -5.41
N ASN A 136 13.14 7.58 -4.63
CA ASN A 136 14.51 7.35 -5.10
C ASN A 136 14.80 5.87 -5.41
N TYR A 137 14.25 4.97 -4.61
CA TYR A 137 14.57 3.54 -4.70
C TYR A 137 13.64 2.77 -5.66
N PHE A 138 12.35 3.12 -5.69
CA PHE A 138 11.38 2.39 -6.50
C PHE A 138 11.21 2.94 -7.91
N ALA A 139 11.67 4.16 -8.21
CA ALA A 139 11.42 4.79 -9.50
C ALA A 139 11.85 3.94 -10.72
N PRO A 140 13.06 3.35 -10.78
CA PRO A 140 13.47 2.56 -11.94
C PRO A 140 12.57 1.33 -12.18
N ALA A 141 12.22 0.62 -11.09
CA ALA A 141 11.38 -0.57 -11.18
C ALA A 141 9.92 -0.21 -11.52
N LEU A 142 9.40 0.87 -10.94
CA LEU A 142 8.03 1.33 -11.19
C LEU A 142 7.86 1.82 -12.63
N GLN A 143 8.87 2.50 -13.21
CA GLN A 143 8.88 2.88 -14.62
C GLN A 143 8.76 1.67 -15.55
N GLN A 144 9.53 0.61 -15.27
CA GLN A 144 9.47 -0.62 -16.07
C GLN A 144 8.13 -1.36 -15.93
N SER A 145 7.51 -1.28 -14.75
CA SER A 145 6.19 -1.88 -14.52
C SER A 145 5.06 -1.19 -15.28
N GLY A 146 5.23 0.07 -15.68
CA GLY A 146 4.21 0.87 -16.35
C GLY A 146 3.14 1.44 -15.40
N ALA A 147 3.22 1.21 -14.09
CA ALA A 147 2.32 1.85 -13.13
C ALA A 147 2.75 3.30 -12.87
N THR A 148 1.77 4.19 -12.66
CA THR A 148 2.02 5.61 -12.42
C THR A 148 1.99 5.90 -10.92
N PRO A 149 3.01 6.57 -10.35
CA PRO A 149 3.03 6.89 -8.93
C PRO A 149 1.95 7.91 -8.59
N LEU A 150 1.00 7.51 -7.72
CA LEU A 150 0.01 8.40 -7.13
C LEU A 150 0.58 9.12 -5.91
N LEU A 151 1.32 8.37 -5.08
CA LEU A 151 1.92 8.91 -3.86
C LEU A 151 3.16 8.09 -3.49
N TRP A 152 4.26 8.76 -3.22
CA TRP A 152 5.48 8.18 -2.66
C TRP A 152 6.22 9.19 -1.78
N THR A 153 7.34 8.80 -1.21
CA THR A 153 8.07 9.60 -0.23
C THR A 153 9.45 9.98 -0.72
N THR A 154 9.90 11.13 -0.27
CA THR A 154 11.23 11.69 -0.61
C THR A 154 12.26 11.47 0.50
N ASN A 155 11.83 11.11 1.71
CA ASN A 155 12.70 10.98 2.89
C ASN A 155 12.17 9.86 3.81
N LEU A 156 12.79 9.71 4.99
CA LEU A 156 12.39 8.77 6.02
C LEU A 156 10.97 9.07 6.51
N MET A 157 10.19 8.02 6.77
CA MET A 157 8.82 8.15 7.25
C MET A 157 8.42 7.03 8.22
N ALA A 158 7.36 7.26 8.99
CA ALA A 158 6.59 6.22 9.66
C ALA A 158 5.47 5.74 8.69
N PRO A 159 5.57 4.52 8.12
CA PRO A 159 4.60 4.02 7.14
C PRO A 159 3.35 3.50 7.86
N GLU A 160 2.41 4.38 8.15
CA GLU A 160 1.21 4.09 8.92
C GLU A 160 -0.08 4.31 8.13
N ALA A 161 -1.14 3.59 8.49
CA ALA A 161 -2.36 3.44 7.70
C ALA A 161 -3.21 4.71 7.57
N TYR A 162 -3.06 5.71 8.46
CA TYR A 162 -3.79 6.97 8.34
C TYR A 162 -3.39 7.75 7.08
N VAL A 163 -2.12 7.64 6.63
CA VAL A 163 -1.67 8.24 5.37
C VAL A 163 -2.36 7.57 4.19
N LEU A 164 -2.37 6.23 4.19
CA LEU A 164 -3.04 5.45 3.16
C LEU A 164 -4.54 5.76 3.09
N SER A 165 -5.21 5.81 4.26
CA SER A 165 -6.64 6.13 4.33
C SER A 165 -6.94 7.51 3.73
N ALA A 166 -6.16 8.53 4.09
CA ALA A 166 -6.33 9.89 3.57
C ALA A 166 -6.10 9.95 2.04
N ALA A 167 -5.12 9.22 1.52
CA ALA A 167 -4.86 9.14 0.09
C ALA A 167 -6.01 8.42 -0.66
N ILE A 168 -6.50 7.30 -0.12
CA ILE A 168 -7.63 6.57 -0.72
C ILE A 168 -8.90 7.43 -0.71
N ASP A 169 -9.17 8.19 0.35
CA ASP A 169 -10.32 9.10 0.42
C ASP A 169 -10.31 10.14 -0.71
N GLY A 170 -9.14 10.71 -1.00
CA GLY A 170 -8.98 11.63 -2.13
C GLY A 170 -9.14 10.91 -3.48
N TRP A 171 -8.58 9.70 -3.60
CA TRP A 171 -8.68 8.89 -4.82
C TRP A 171 -10.13 8.48 -5.14
N ILE A 172 -10.91 8.06 -4.13
CA ILE A 172 -12.36 7.78 -4.27
C ILE A 172 -13.13 9.01 -4.77
N LYS A 173 -12.76 10.19 -4.28
CA LYS A 173 -13.35 11.48 -4.68
C LYS A 173 -12.88 11.97 -6.04
N LYS A 174 -11.95 11.26 -6.69
CA LYS A 174 -11.31 11.65 -7.95
C LYS A 174 -10.64 13.02 -7.86
N GLU A 175 -10.07 13.34 -6.71
CA GLU A 175 -9.32 14.59 -6.53
C GLU A 175 -8.04 14.59 -7.40
N PRO A 176 -7.55 15.76 -7.81
CA PRO A 176 -6.24 15.88 -8.46
C PRO A 176 -5.13 15.26 -7.58
N ASP A 177 -4.11 14.69 -8.20
CA ASP A 177 -3.01 14.01 -7.51
C ASP A 177 -2.35 14.89 -6.44
N GLU A 178 -2.19 16.19 -6.75
CA GLU A 178 -1.64 17.15 -5.78
C GLU A 178 -2.53 17.31 -4.55
N GLN A 179 -3.84 17.29 -4.70
CA GLN A 179 -4.75 17.35 -3.57
C GLN A 179 -4.69 16.07 -2.73
N ILE A 180 -4.55 14.90 -3.38
CA ILE A 180 -4.33 13.61 -2.69
C ILE A 180 -3.03 13.65 -1.89
N ARG A 181 -1.95 14.19 -2.47
CA ARG A 181 -0.66 14.39 -1.80
C ARG A 181 -0.80 15.28 -0.56
N LEU A 182 -1.51 16.40 -0.66
CA LEU A 182 -1.74 17.31 0.46
C LEU A 182 -2.55 16.63 1.57
N ARG A 183 -3.59 15.85 1.24
CA ARG A 183 -4.34 15.06 2.24
C ARG A 183 -3.44 14.10 3.01
N ALA A 184 -2.57 13.38 2.30
CA ALA A 184 -1.62 12.47 2.90
C ALA A 184 -0.65 13.20 3.84
N ALA A 185 -0.14 14.36 3.42
CA ALA A 185 0.74 15.20 4.22
C ALA A 185 0.06 15.76 5.46
N ASP A 186 -1.18 16.24 5.34
CA ASP A 186 -1.95 16.76 6.47
C ASP A 186 -2.27 15.65 7.48
N ALA A 187 -2.63 14.43 7.00
CA ALA A 187 -2.79 13.26 7.87
C ALA A 187 -1.48 12.90 8.58
N TYR A 188 -0.35 12.90 7.85
CA TYR A 188 0.96 12.63 8.45
C TYR A 188 1.31 13.65 9.53
N ASN A 189 1.15 14.95 9.24
CA ASN A 189 1.41 15.99 10.23
C ASN A 189 0.52 15.87 11.47
N LYS A 190 -0.75 15.53 11.30
CA LYS A 190 -1.69 15.33 12.41
C LYS A 190 -1.22 14.28 13.42
N TYR A 191 -0.62 13.18 12.94
CA TYR A 191 -0.21 12.07 13.79
C TYR A 191 1.25 12.16 14.22
N GLN A 192 2.14 12.70 13.39
CA GLN A 192 3.57 12.78 13.68
C GLN A 192 4.01 14.12 14.27
N ASN A 193 3.16 15.15 14.22
CA ASN A 193 3.47 16.51 14.72
C ASN A 193 4.79 17.09 14.18
N CYS A 194 5.14 16.76 12.91
CA CYS A 194 6.42 17.17 12.32
C CYS A 194 6.42 18.57 11.70
N GLY A 195 5.28 19.24 11.71
CA GLY A 195 5.07 20.52 11.06
C GLY A 195 4.59 20.40 9.60
N VAL A 196 3.67 21.29 9.20
CA VAL A 196 3.00 21.25 7.88
C VAL A 196 4.02 21.27 6.73
N ARG A 197 5.05 22.11 6.82
CA ARG A 197 6.09 22.23 5.79
C ARG A 197 6.87 20.93 5.63
N ALA A 198 7.31 20.32 6.72
CA ALA A 198 8.03 19.05 6.70
C ALA A 198 7.17 17.92 6.14
N ALA A 199 5.92 17.81 6.58
CA ALA A 199 4.98 16.82 6.06
C ALA A 199 4.74 16.99 4.56
N ARG A 200 4.53 18.21 4.06
CA ARG A 200 4.30 18.48 2.64
C ARG A 200 5.52 18.21 1.76
N SER A 201 6.74 18.41 2.27
CA SER A 201 7.97 18.09 1.55
C SER A 201 8.28 16.58 1.53
N LEU A 202 7.70 15.81 2.46
CA LEU A 202 7.91 14.37 2.56
C LEU A 202 7.24 13.59 1.42
N PHE A 203 6.11 14.06 0.94
CA PHE A 203 5.33 13.35 -0.08
C PHE A 203 5.48 13.98 -1.47
N ALA A 204 5.51 13.13 -2.48
CA ALA A 204 5.51 13.53 -3.88
C ALA A 204 4.45 12.73 -4.67
N THR A 205 4.03 13.27 -5.81
CA THR A 205 3.15 12.64 -6.80
C THR A 205 3.78 12.72 -8.18
N GLY A 206 3.39 11.83 -9.09
CA GLY A 206 3.97 11.78 -10.43
C GLY A 206 5.48 11.44 -10.43
N TRP A 207 6.11 11.55 -11.59
CA TRP A 207 7.55 11.28 -11.80
C TRP A 207 8.47 12.43 -11.38
#